data_9ee6efbc56978eb7f3f9f0ad6eb0c23f
#
_entry.id   9ee6efbc56978eb7f3f9f0ad6eb0c23f
#
_cell.length_a   1.000
_cell.length_b   1.000
_cell.length_c   1.000
_cell.angle_alpha   90.00
_cell.angle_beta   90.00
_cell.angle_gamma   90.00
#
_symmetry.space_group_name_H-M   'P 1'
#
loop_
_entity.id
_entity.type
_entity.pdbx_description
1 polymer ?
#
loop_
_entity_poly.entity_id
_entity_poly.type
_entity_poly.pdbx_seq_one_letter_code
_entity_poly.pdbx_strand_id
1 'polypeptide(L)'
;YIDFLVEDPKNKWLVVSRSISPENSPKSFEGASIDAGTTMDNQIVFDIFSTTIRAAEALNTDAAFIETLKKTRNRLAPMHIGQYNQLQEWLDDIDNPKDNHRHISHLYGLFPSNQISAYKTPELFAASKNTLIQRGDVSTGWSMGWKVNWWAKLQDGNHAYKLIQNQLTPLGVNPGGGGTYN
;
A
#
# COMPACT_ATOMS: atom_id res chain seq x y z
N TYR A 1 0.80 -14.12 -12.82
CA TYR A 1 1.17 -12.68 -12.84
C TYR A 1 2.30 -12.34 -13.81
N ILE A 2 3.28 -13.22 -14.06
CA ILE A 2 4.38 -12.90 -14.98
C ILE A 2 3.87 -12.38 -16.33
N ASP A 3 2.83 -13.01 -16.88
CA ASP A 3 2.26 -12.66 -18.19
C ASP A 3 1.42 -11.35 -18.19
N PHE A 4 1.14 -10.81 -17.02
CA PHE A 4 0.40 -9.55 -16.86
C PHE A 4 1.30 -8.35 -16.56
N LEU A 5 2.61 -8.59 -16.40
CA LEU A 5 3.56 -7.50 -16.20
C LEU A 5 3.97 -6.91 -17.54
N VAL A 6 3.98 -5.59 -17.60
CA VAL A 6 4.48 -4.83 -18.75
C VAL A 6 5.68 -3.99 -18.34
N GLU A 7 6.56 -3.71 -19.29
CA GLU A 7 7.68 -2.82 -19.04
C GLU A 7 7.21 -1.35 -19.12
N ASP A 8 7.41 -0.60 -18.04
CA ASP A 8 7.23 0.84 -18.04
C ASP A 8 8.21 1.50 -19.02
N PRO A 9 7.73 2.28 -20.01
CA PRO A 9 8.59 2.83 -21.04
C PRO A 9 9.62 3.83 -20.52
N LYS A 10 9.32 4.49 -19.39
CA LYS A 10 10.14 5.55 -18.81
C LYS A 10 11.31 4.98 -17.99
N ASN A 11 11.01 4.10 -17.06
CA ASN A 11 11.98 3.62 -16.08
C ASN A 11 12.45 2.18 -16.33
N LYS A 12 11.84 1.48 -17.29
CA LYS A 12 12.13 0.09 -17.62
C LYS A 12 11.82 -0.92 -16.51
N TRP A 13 11.02 -0.51 -15.53
CA TRP A 13 10.51 -1.41 -14.49
C TRP A 13 9.38 -2.29 -15.03
N LEU A 14 9.17 -3.41 -14.39
CA LEU A 14 7.97 -4.21 -14.61
C LEU A 14 6.86 -3.73 -13.67
N VAL A 15 5.70 -3.49 -14.24
CA VAL A 15 4.52 -3.00 -13.52
C VAL A 15 3.27 -3.79 -13.94
N VAL A 16 2.30 -3.86 -13.06
CA VAL A 16 0.97 -4.37 -13.41
C VAL A 16 0.26 -3.34 -14.29
N SER A 17 -0.27 -3.77 -15.44
CA SER A 17 -1.13 -2.97 -16.28
C SER A 17 -2.29 -3.88 -16.75
N ARG A 18 -3.46 -3.52 -16.53
CA ARG A 18 -4.18 -2.38 -15.98
C ARG A 18 -4.26 -2.51 -14.45
N SER A 19 -4.03 -1.45 -13.73
CA SER A 19 -3.92 -1.41 -12.28
C SER A 19 -4.88 -0.36 -11.71
N ILE A 20 -5.33 -0.58 -10.50
CA ILE A 20 -6.15 0.38 -9.76
C ILE A 20 -5.65 0.50 -8.33
N SER A 21 -5.77 1.68 -7.73
CA SER A 21 -5.65 1.84 -6.28
C SER A 21 -7.06 1.78 -5.68
N PRO A 22 -7.45 0.68 -5.04
CA PRO A 22 -8.81 0.55 -4.54
C PRO A 22 -9.07 1.47 -3.33
N GLU A 23 -10.11 2.19 -3.29
CA GLU A 23 -11.11 2.61 -4.30
C GLU A 23 -10.87 4.09 -4.66
N ASN A 24 -9.62 4.46 -4.94
CA ASN A 24 -9.18 5.82 -5.19
C ASN A 24 -8.90 6.06 -6.68
N SER A 25 -8.92 7.32 -7.07
CA SER A 25 -8.59 7.75 -8.43
C SER A 25 -7.70 8.99 -8.37
N PRO A 26 -6.66 9.09 -9.22
CA PRO A 26 -5.86 10.31 -9.27
C PRO A 26 -6.73 11.49 -9.71
N LYS A 27 -6.70 12.58 -8.97
CA LYS A 27 -7.46 13.78 -9.33
C LYS A 27 -7.04 14.40 -10.66
N SER A 28 -5.82 14.13 -11.11
CA SER A 28 -5.27 14.54 -12.41
C SER A 28 -5.86 13.79 -13.60
N PHE A 29 -6.51 12.66 -13.38
CA PHE A 29 -7.12 11.85 -14.44
C PHE A 29 -8.63 11.96 -14.36
N GLU A 30 -9.20 13.00 -14.89
CA GLU A 30 -10.63 13.33 -14.87
C GLU A 30 -11.54 12.10 -15.04
N GLY A 31 -11.97 11.49 -13.91
CA GLY A 31 -12.87 10.34 -13.87
C GLY A 31 -12.25 8.98 -14.21
N ALA A 32 -10.95 8.88 -14.52
CA ALA A 32 -10.29 7.60 -14.74
C ALA A 32 -9.77 7.03 -13.42
N SER A 33 -10.06 5.76 -13.16
CA SER A 33 -9.56 5.00 -12.01
C SER A 33 -8.53 3.92 -12.39
N ILE A 34 -8.32 3.71 -13.69
CA ILE A 34 -7.38 2.71 -14.21
C ILE A 34 -6.07 3.40 -14.57
N ASP A 35 -4.98 2.85 -14.04
CA ASP A 35 -3.61 3.29 -14.26
C ASP A 35 -2.70 2.08 -14.56
N ALA A 36 -1.40 2.27 -14.45
CA ALA A 36 -0.40 1.20 -14.49
C ALA A 36 0.57 1.34 -13.32
N GLY A 37 0.87 0.22 -12.68
CA GLY A 37 1.92 0.19 -11.65
C GLY A 37 1.56 0.89 -10.34
N THR A 38 0.29 0.84 -9.90
CA THR A 38 -0.05 1.32 -8.56
C THR A 38 0.80 0.60 -7.52
N THR A 39 1.18 1.32 -6.48
CA THR A 39 2.09 0.81 -5.45
C THR A 39 1.57 -0.46 -4.80
N MET A 40 0.26 -0.55 -4.52
CA MET A 40 -0.33 -1.75 -3.91
C MET A 40 -0.17 -2.98 -4.80
N ASP A 41 -0.45 -2.89 -6.10
CA ASP A 41 -0.33 -4.04 -7.00
C ASP A 41 1.11 -4.52 -7.10
N ASN A 42 2.07 -3.60 -7.21
CA ASN A 42 3.49 -3.96 -7.22
C ASN A 42 3.93 -4.61 -5.90
N GLN A 43 3.44 -4.15 -4.75
CA GLN A 43 3.70 -4.75 -3.44
C GLN A 43 3.14 -6.17 -3.35
N ILE A 44 1.91 -6.39 -3.83
CA ILE A 44 1.27 -7.72 -3.84
C ILE A 44 2.05 -8.69 -4.73
N VAL A 45 2.42 -8.27 -5.93
CA VAL A 45 3.21 -9.11 -6.85
C VAL A 45 4.57 -9.45 -6.26
N PHE A 46 5.22 -8.49 -5.60
CA PHE A 46 6.47 -8.73 -4.89
C PHE A 46 6.33 -9.80 -3.81
N ASP A 47 5.26 -9.75 -3.01
CA ASP A 47 4.99 -10.74 -1.96
C ASP A 47 4.67 -12.12 -2.54
N ILE A 48 3.84 -12.19 -3.59
CA ILE A 48 3.52 -13.45 -4.26
C ILE A 48 4.80 -14.12 -4.77
N PHE A 49 5.64 -13.39 -5.50
CA PHE A 49 6.89 -13.94 -6.01
C PHE A 49 7.83 -14.35 -4.89
N SER A 50 8.00 -13.51 -3.86
CA SER A 50 8.86 -13.79 -2.72
C SER A 50 8.40 -15.01 -1.93
N THR A 51 7.10 -15.17 -1.75
CA THR A 51 6.52 -16.31 -1.01
C THR A 51 6.64 -17.59 -1.83
N THR A 52 6.37 -17.53 -3.14
CA THR A 52 6.51 -18.67 -4.05
C THR A 52 7.97 -19.13 -4.11
N ILE A 53 8.92 -18.22 -4.22
CA ILE A 53 10.36 -18.53 -4.20
C ILE A 53 10.71 -19.29 -2.91
N ARG A 54 10.35 -18.75 -1.74
CA ARG A 54 10.65 -19.39 -0.46
C ARG A 54 10.01 -20.78 -0.31
N ALA A 55 8.78 -20.94 -0.79
CA ALA A 55 8.09 -22.21 -0.75
C ALA A 55 8.78 -23.26 -1.66
N ALA A 56 9.11 -22.89 -2.87
CA ALA A 56 9.77 -23.80 -3.81
C ALA A 56 11.20 -24.15 -3.37
N GLU A 57 11.95 -23.22 -2.79
CA GLU A 57 13.26 -23.46 -2.18
C GLU A 57 13.15 -24.43 -1.02
N ALA A 58 12.16 -24.26 -0.12
CA ALA A 58 11.93 -25.15 1.02
C ALA A 58 11.54 -26.58 0.59
N LEU A 59 10.82 -26.70 -0.53
CA LEU A 59 10.44 -27.99 -1.12
C LEU A 59 11.50 -28.58 -2.04
N ASN A 60 12.57 -27.84 -2.31
CA ASN A 60 13.63 -28.19 -3.26
C ASN A 60 13.10 -28.58 -4.65
N THR A 61 12.21 -27.76 -5.21
CA THR A 61 11.55 -27.97 -6.50
C THR A 61 11.64 -26.76 -7.41
N ASP A 62 11.40 -26.94 -8.71
CA ASP A 62 11.20 -25.88 -9.70
C ASP A 62 12.33 -24.83 -9.81
N ALA A 63 13.59 -25.25 -9.71
CA ALA A 63 14.76 -24.36 -9.69
C ALA A 63 14.78 -23.35 -10.86
N ALA A 64 14.42 -23.76 -12.07
CA ALA A 64 14.37 -22.88 -13.24
C ALA A 64 13.27 -21.79 -13.09
N PHE A 65 12.14 -22.15 -12.52
CA PHE A 65 11.05 -21.20 -12.26
C PHE A 65 11.41 -20.23 -11.15
N ILE A 66 12.08 -20.69 -10.09
CA ILE A 66 12.62 -19.84 -9.01
C ILE A 66 13.53 -18.75 -9.62
N GLU A 67 14.44 -19.10 -10.50
CA GLU A 67 15.34 -18.12 -11.12
C GLU A 67 14.58 -17.13 -12.02
N THR A 68 13.54 -17.56 -12.71
CA THR A 68 12.64 -16.68 -13.46
C THR A 68 11.94 -15.69 -12.53
N LEU A 69 11.37 -16.17 -11.41
CA LEU A 69 10.70 -15.32 -10.43
C LEU A 69 11.66 -14.31 -9.79
N LYS A 70 12.87 -14.73 -9.42
CA LYS A 70 13.90 -13.83 -8.88
C LYS A 70 14.24 -12.71 -9.85
N LYS A 71 14.49 -13.04 -11.12
CA LYS A 71 14.81 -12.06 -12.17
C LYS A 71 13.64 -11.08 -12.38
N THR A 72 12.42 -11.59 -12.46
CA THR A 72 11.22 -10.77 -12.66
C THR A 72 10.96 -9.87 -11.46
N ARG A 73 11.03 -10.40 -10.23
CA ARG A 73 10.84 -9.63 -9.01
C ARG A 73 11.83 -8.47 -8.86
N ASN A 74 13.10 -8.71 -9.24
CA ASN A 74 14.15 -7.67 -9.16
C ASN A 74 13.94 -6.53 -10.17
N ARG A 75 13.02 -6.69 -11.11
CA ARG A 75 12.65 -5.67 -12.10
C ARG A 75 11.33 -4.96 -11.76
N LEU A 76 10.62 -5.37 -10.72
CA LEU A 76 9.39 -4.68 -10.30
C LEU A 76 9.71 -3.23 -9.92
N ALA A 77 8.76 -2.33 -10.19
CA ALA A 77 8.86 -0.95 -9.76
C ALA A 77 9.03 -0.88 -8.23
N PRO A 78 10.04 -0.18 -7.72
CA PRO A 78 10.22 0.01 -6.29
C PRO A 78 9.17 0.95 -5.70
N MET A 79 9.00 0.90 -4.39
CA MET A 79 8.23 1.92 -3.67
C MET A 79 8.97 3.26 -3.67
N HIS A 80 8.25 4.35 -3.89
CA HIS A 80 8.80 5.70 -3.95
C HIS A 80 8.28 6.60 -2.83
N ILE A 81 9.13 7.56 -2.43
CA ILE A 81 8.76 8.66 -1.55
C ILE A 81 8.52 9.88 -2.43
N GLY A 82 7.32 10.45 -2.35
CA GLY A 82 6.93 11.58 -3.18
C GLY A 82 7.36 12.92 -2.62
N GLN A 83 7.06 13.98 -3.36
CA GLN A 83 7.46 15.37 -3.08
C GLN A 83 6.95 15.91 -1.74
N TYR A 84 5.92 15.29 -1.16
CA TYR A 84 5.37 15.64 0.16
C TYR A 84 5.86 14.72 1.28
N ASN A 85 6.94 13.96 1.04
CA ASN A 85 7.48 12.96 1.94
C ASN A 85 6.50 11.82 2.30
N GLN A 86 5.49 11.60 1.48
CA GLN A 86 4.54 10.49 1.58
C GLN A 86 5.07 9.27 0.81
N LEU A 87 4.56 8.08 1.15
CA LEU A 87 4.67 6.92 0.28
C LEU A 87 3.75 7.14 -0.93
N GLN A 88 4.29 7.08 -2.15
CA GLN A 88 3.50 7.29 -3.37
C GLN A 88 2.44 6.20 -3.55
N GLU A 89 1.22 6.60 -3.89
CA GLU A 89 0.13 5.71 -4.25
C GLU A 89 0.23 5.25 -5.71
N TRP A 90 0.72 6.13 -6.57
CA TRP A 90 0.81 5.94 -8.02
C TRP A 90 2.27 5.78 -8.47
N LEU A 91 2.47 5.29 -9.70
CA LEU A 91 3.80 5.14 -10.26
C LEU A 91 4.50 6.50 -10.43
N ASP A 92 3.77 7.49 -10.92
CA ASP A 92 4.23 8.87 -10.97
C ASP A 92 3.84 9.64 -9.69
N ASP A 93 4.60 10.67 -9.33
CA ASP A 93 4.37 11.50 -8.13
C ASP A 93 3.23 12.51 -8.36
N ILE A 94 2.02 11.99 -8.41
CA ILE A 94 0.77 12.74 -8.65
C ILE A 94 -0.15 12.78 -7.42
N ASP A 95 0.34 12.33 -6.28
CA ASP A 95 -0.42 12.32 -5.02
C ASP A 95 -0.81 13.75 -4.61
N ASN A 96 -2.00 13.87 -4.03
CA ASN A 96 -2.49 15.12 -3.50
C ASN A 96 -2.41 15.08 -1.95
N PRO A 97 -1.61 15.96 -1.30
CA PRO A 97 -1.47 15.96 0.15
C PRO A 97 -2.73 16.38 0.91
N LYS A 98 -3.74 16.89 0.19
CA LYS A 98 -5.08 17.23 0.73
C LYS A 98 -6.10 16.12 0.46
N ASP A 99 -5.69 15.01 -0.14
CA ASP A 99 -6.57 13.88 -0.32
C ASP A 99 -6.82 13.19 1.03
N ASN A 100 -8.07 13.14 1.42
CA ASN A 100 -8.54 12.49 2.65
C ASN A 100 -9.33 11.21 2.35
N HIS A 101 -9.09 10.59 1.20
CA HIS A 101 -9.75 9.33 0.85
C HIS A 101 -9.53 8.29 1.94
N ARG A 102 -10.61 7.60 2.33
CA ARG A 102 -10.61 6.67 3.48
C ARG A 102 -9.73 5.44 3.28
N HIS A 103 -9.57 4.95 2.04
CA HIS A 103 -8.69 3.84 1.73
C HIS A 103 -7.28 4.32 1.40
N ILE A 104 -6.28 3.56 1.85
CA ILE A 104 -4.85 3.87 1.70
C ILE A 104 -4.15 2.59 1.28
N SER A 105 -4.51 2.10 0.09
CA SER A 105 -4.11 0.78 -0.42
C SER A 105 -2.60 0.57 -0.48
N HIS A 106 -1.84 1.62 -0.81
CA HIS A 106 -0.39 1.61 -0.93
C HIS A 106 0.36 1.39 0.39
N LEU A 107 -0.34 1.42 1.54
CA LEU A 107 0.21 0.99 2.82
C LEU A 107 0.16 -0.53 3.04
N TYR A 108 -0.28 -1.31 2.05
CA TYR A 108 -0.20 -2.77 2.08
C TYR A 108 1.22 -3.25 2.44
N GLY A 109 2.25 -2.61 1.93
CA GLY A 109 3.65 -2.92 2.21
C GLY A 109 4.05 -2.79 3.69
N LEU A 110 3.35 -1.93 4.46
CA LEU A 110 3.52 -1.79 5.90
C LEU A 110 2.72 -2.87 6.66
N PHE A 111 1.45 -3.05 6.29
CA PHE A 111 0.54 -4.08 6.79
C PHE A 111 -0.56 -4.36 5.76
N PRO A 112 -0.89 -5.64 5.46
CA PRO A 112 -0.46 -6.89 6.11
C PRO A 112 0.92 -7.40 5.72
N SER A 113 1.55 -6.87 4.68
CA SER A 113 2.93 -7.20 4.32
C SER A 113 3.95 -6.73 5.39
N ASN A 114 5.19 -7.11 5.22
CA ASN A 114 6.33 -6.67 6.02
C ASN A 114 7.47 -6.12 5.15
N GLN A 115 7.15 -5.59 3.98
CA GLN A 115 8.12 -4.95 3.09
C GLN A 115 8.64 -3.64 3.69
N ILE A 116 7.78 -2.94 4.43
CA ILE A 116 8.11 -1.69 5.12
C ILE A 116 8.26 -1.97 6.62
N SER A 117 9.39 -1.56 7.18
CA SER A 117 9.65 -1.68 8.62
C SER A 117 10.60 -0.62 9.13
N ALA A 118 10.50 -0.26 10.42
CA ALA A 118 11.40 0.69 11.07
C ALA A 118 12.89 0.29 10.99
N TYR A 119 13.17 -1.02 10.88
CA TYR A 119 14.52 -1.56 10.95
C TYR A 119 15.18 -1.74 9.58
N LYS A 120 14.41 -2.13 8.56
CA LYS A 120 14.95 -2.48 7.24
C LYS A 120 14.76 -1.37 6.21
N THR A 121 13.71 -0.58 6.36
CA THR A 121 13.31 0.47 5.40
C THR A 121 12.84 1.72 6.15
N PRO A 122 13.70 2.35 6.99
CA PRO A 122 13.28 3.44 7.88
C PRO A 122 12.72 4.66 7.13
N GLU A 123 13.20 4.93 5.93
CA GLU A 123 12.70 6.03 5.10
C GLU A 123 11.28 5.77 4.60
N LEU A 124 11.01 4.57 4.06
CA LEU A 124 9.66 4.17 3.66
C LEU A 124 8.72 4.08 4.87
N PHE A 125 9.23 3.70 6.03
CA PHE A 125 8.48 3.67 7.27
C PHE A 125 8.05 5.09 7.69
N ALA A 126 8.95 6.06 7.64
CA ALA A 126 8.63 7.47 7.89
C ALA A 126 7.64 8.03 6.85
N ALA A 127 7.82 7.70 5.57
CA ALA A 127 6.93 8.10 4.50
C ALA A 127 5.51 7.52 4.69
N SER A 128 5.40 6.27 5.13
CA SER A 128 4.11 5.64 5.47
C SER A 128 3.39 6.38 6.61
N LYS A 129 4.13 6.83 7.62
CA LYS A 129 3.58 7.66 8.70
C LYS A 129 3.05 9.00 8.16
N ASN A 130 3.81 9.65 7.29
CA ASN A 130 3.39 10.91 6.65
C ASN A 130 2.12 10.71 5.82
N THR A 131 2.02 9.61 5.08
CA THR A 131 0.80 9.24 4.34
C THR A 131 -0.41 9.20 5.29
N LEU A 132 -0.31 8.51 6.43
CA LEU A 132 -1.42 8.42 7.39
C LEU A 132 -1.78 9.79 7.99
N ILE A 133 -0.79 10.64 8.29
CA ILE A 133 -1.03 11.99 8.78
C ILE A 133 -1.79 12.82 7.74
N GLN A 134 -1.39 12.76 6.47
CA GLN A 134 -2.06 13.49 5.38
C GLN A 134 -3.49 13.01 5.15
N ARG A 135 -3.72 11.70 5.19
CA ARG A 135 -5.06 11.08 5.01
C ARG A 135 -5.99 11.29 6.20
N GLY A 136 -5.44 11.60 7.37
CA GLY A 136 -6.18 11.85 8.60
C GLY A 136 -6.85 10.62 9.20
N ASP A 137 -7.47 10.80 10.35
CA ASP A 137 -8.07 9.72 11.13
C ASP A 137 -9.49 9.34 10.67
N VAL A 138 -10.24 10.31 10.15
CA VAL A 138 -11.65 10.10 9.76
C VAL A 138 -11.76 8.96 8.75
N SER A 139 -12.63 8.00 9.07
CA SER A 139 -12.75 6.77 8.28
C SER A 139 -14.07 6.07 8.63
N THR A 140 -14.42 5.06 7.84
CA THR A 140 -15.54 4.16 8.11
C THR A 140 -15.06 2.82 8.65
N GLY A 141 -15.95 1.92 9.07
CA GLY A 141 -15.62 0.68 9.78
C GLY A 141 -14.43 -0.10 9.23
N TRP A 142 -14.48 -0.51 7.97
CA TRP A 142 -13.39 -1.23 7.32
C TRP A 142 -12.08 -0.43 7.26
N SER A 143 -12.15 0.78 6.74
CA SER A 143 -10.96 1.62 6.57
C SER A 143 -10.38 2.11 7.90
N MET A 144 -11.21 2.26 8.94
CA MET A 144 -10.76 2.54 10.30
C MET A 144 -9.96 1.34 10.86
N GLY A 145 -10.44 0.11 10.68
CA GLY A 145 -9.73 -1.09 11.08
C GLY A 145 -8.35 -1.19 10.44
N TRP A 146 -8.20 -0.80 9.17
CA TRP A 146 -6.90 -0.72 8.51
C TRP A 146 -5.99 0.34 9.15
N LYS A 147 -6.49 1.53 9.42
CA LYS A 147 -5.71 2.61 10.08
C LYS A 147 -5.24 2.20 11.47
N VAL A 148 -6.05 1.50 12.25
CA VAL A 148 -5.64 0.93 13.55
C VAL A 148 -4.42 0.03 13.39
N ASN A 149 -4.44 -0.90 12.42
CA ASN A 149 -3.33 -1.80 12.16
C ASN A 149 -2.07 -1.06 11.71
N TRP A 150 -2.19 -0.07 10.84
CA TRP A 150 -1.05 0.72 10.38
C TRP A 150 -0.42 1.54 11.50
N TRP A 151 -1.21 2.20 12.36
CA TRP A 151 -0.67 2.92 13.51
C TRP A 151 0.00 2.00 14.52
N ALA A 152 -0.55 0.81 14.77
CA ALA A 152 0.09 -0.21 15.60
C ALA A 152 1.43 -0.66 14.98
N LYS A 153 1.47 -0.89 13.67
CA LYS A 153 2.69 -1.24 12.93
C LYS A 153 3.74 -0.13 12.96
N LEU A 154 3.29 1.13 12.96
CA LEU A 154 4.13 2.31 13.13
C LEU A 154 4.61 2.53 14.58
N GLN A 155 4.29 1.59 15.47
CA GLN A 155 4.67 1.61 16.89
C GLN A 155 4.01 2.77 17.69
N ASP A 156 2.94 3.35 17.15
CA ASP A 156 2.12 4.35 17.83
C ASP A 156 0.85 3.71 18.41
N GLY A 157 1.04 2.99 19.52
CA GLY A 157 -0.04 2.28 20.20
C GLY A 157 -1.11 3.22 20.78
N ASN A 158 -0.73 4.42 21.19
CA ASN A 158 -1.70 5.40 21.70
C ASN A 158 -2.64 5.89 20.59
N HIS A 159 -2.10 6.13 19.40
CA HIS A 159 -2.90 6.52 18.25
C HIS A 159 -3.82 5.37 17.80
N ALA A 160 -3.27 4.17 17.70
CA ALA A 160 -4.06 2.97 17.38
C ALA A 160 -5.22 2.77 18.38
N TYR A 161 -4.96 2.91 19.67
CA TYR A 161 -5.99 2.78 20.72
C TYR A 161 -7.08 3.85 20.60
N LYS A 162 -6.71 5.10 20.34
CA LYS A 162 -7.66 6.18 20.05
C LYS A 162 -8.60 5.83 18.89
N LEU A 163 -8.06 5.25 17.81
CA LEU A 163 -8.88 4.86 16.67
C LEU A 163 -9.81 3.68 16.98
N ILE A 164 -9.39 2.73 17.83
CA ILE A 164 -10.27 1.66 18.33
C ILE A 164 -11.44 2.26 19.11
N GLN A 165 -11.18 3.22 19.99
CA GLN A 165 -12.25 3.91 20.73
C GLN A 165 -13.23 4.62 19.78
N ASN A 166 -12.70 5.30 18.76
CA ASN A 166 -13.52 5.95 17.74
C ASN A 166 -14.39 4.95 16.99
N GLN A 167 -13.82 3.80 16.60
CA GLN A 167 -14.54 2.75 15.86
C GLN A 167 -15.67 2.13 16.69
N LEU A 168 -15.49 2.00 17.98
CA LEU A 168 -16.48 1.44 18.91
C LEU A 168 -17.53 2.45 19.36
N THR A 169 -17.40 3.72 18.99
CA THR A 169 -18.38 4.77 19.33
C THR A 169 -19.66 4.55 18.52
N PRO A 170 -20.85 4.53 19.15
CA PRO A 170 -22.12 4.38 18.44
C PRO A 170 -22.33 5.49 17.41
N LEU A 171 -23.01 5.15 16.31
CA LEU A 171 -23.39 6.12 15.29
C LEU A 171 -24.26 7.24 15.90
N GLY A 172 -24.01 8.48 15.43
CA GLY A 172 -24.72 9.66 15.90
C GLY A 172 -24.15 10.30 17.16
N VAL A 173 -23.22 9.65 17.85
CA VAL A 173 -22.54 10.20 19.02
C VAL A 173 -21.30 10.99 18.64
N ASN A 174 -20.67 10.61 17.53
CA ASN A 174 -19.49 11.30 17.01
C ASN A 174 -19.66 11.62 15.51
N PRO A 175 -20.10 12.85 15.17
CA PRO A 175 -20.35 13.22 13.76
C PRO A 175 -19.08 13.30 12.91
N GLY A 176 -17.88 13.17 13.50
CA GLY A 176 -16.59 13.20 12.80
C GLY A 176 -16.17 11.86 12.15
N GLY A 177 -17.05 10.90 12.09
CA GLY A 177 -16.74 9.58 11.55
C GLY A 177 -16.02 8.67 12.55
N GLY A 178 -16.17 7.42 12.38
CA GLY A 178 -15.79 6.39 13.33
C GLY A 178 -17.05 5.83 13.97
N GLY A 179 -17.44 4.72 13.57
CA GLY A 179 -18.55 3.95 14.07
C GLY A 179 -18.47 2.55 13.47
N THR A 180 -19.25 1.65 13.99
CA THR A 180 -19.27 0.24 13.58
C THR A 180 -19.85 0.03 12.18
N TYR A 181 -20.29 1.08 11.49
CA TYR A 181 -20.92 1.00 10.18
C TYR A 181 -20.24 1.87 9.12
N ASN A 182 -20.24 1.36 7.92
CA ASN A 182 -20.02 2.10 6.68
C ASN A 182 -21.28 2.89 6.29
#